data_0dde499c4254660b2b4c8074d82aecdb
#
_entry.id   0dde499c4254660b2b4c8074d82aecdb
#
_cell.length_a   1.000
_cell.length_b   1.000
_cell.length_c   1.000
_cell.angle_alpha   90.00
_cell.angle_beta   90.00
_cell.angle_gamma   90.00
#
_symmetry.space_group_name_H-M   'P 1'
#
loop_
_entity.id
_entity.type
_entity.pdbx_description
1 polymer ?
#
loop_
_entity_poly.entity_id
_entity_poly.type
_entity_poly.pdbx_seq_one_letter_code
_entity_poly.pdbx_strand_id
1 'polypeptide(L)'
;VSGRIRLVVSDLDGTLIRSDKTLSDNVVAAMRRLSAAGAALSLISARPPSGMLWVAERLGLNGIIGAFNGGTILRTDGSILQRFVVPPAAASHCLDVLGRLPVTIWLFRGGFWHASSLADPHTPREIASTNQEPALVDDMAGFADSIDKIVAVSDDFALLAQLEAQLQQTLGAEANVIRSQPYYLDITAAQANKGHGIAALAEAAGIPLTETAAIGDQRNDLPMFARAGLSIAMGQAPEAVRLAADHVSLSADEDGVAHAIDEILMPRLAAGVR
;
A
#
# COMPACT_ATOMS: atom_id res chain seq x y z
N VAL A 1 22.95 -4.72 12.62
CA VAL A 1 23.25 -5.37 11.32
C VAL A 1 23.77 -4.30 10.38
N SER A 2 25.09 -4.23 10.11
CA SER A 2 25.67 -3.25 9.16
C SER A 2 25.74 -3.88 7.78
N GLY A 3 24.61 -4.09 7.13
CA GLY A 3 24.58 -4.53 5.74
C GLY A 3 24.43 -3.35 4.80
N ARG A 4 25.02 -3.45 3.61
CA ARG A 4 24.84 -2.50 2.51
C ARG A 4 23.36 -2.54 2.08
N ILE A 5 22.68 -1.40 2.05
CA ILE A 5 21.32 -1.29 1.51
C ILE A 5 21.40 -1.08 -0.01
N ARG A 6 20.63 -1.86 -0.78
CA ARG A 6 20.56 -1.81 -2.23
C ARG A 6 19.16 -1.56 -2.77
N LEU A 7 18.13 -1.88 -1.99
CA LEU A 7 16.72 -1.60 -2.32
C LEU A 7 16.10 -0.79 -1.19
N VAL A 8 15.35 0.24 -1.54
CA VAL A 8 14.51 0.99 -0.58
C VAL A 8 13.06 0.89 -1.03
N VAL A 9 12.21 0.35 -0.18
CA VAL A 9 10.77 0.22 -0.38
C VAL A 9 10.07 1.20 0.55
N SER A 10 9.34 2.15 0.00
CA SER A 10 8.62 3.17 0.78
C SER A 10 7.12 3.01 0.66
N ASP A 11 6.41 3.15 1.77
CA ASP A 11 4.99 3.47 1.76
C ASP A 11 4.74 4.87 1.17
N LEU A 12 3.48 5.18 0.84
CA LEU A 12 3.07 6.46 0.27
C LEU A 12 2.42 7.39 1.29
N ASP A 13 1.20 7.06 1.72
CA ASP A 13 0.36 7.96 2.50
C ASP A 13 0.85 8.09 3.94
N GLY A 14 1.20 9.30 4.36
CA GLY A 14 1.82 9.52 5.67
C GLY A 14 3.31 9.16 5.71
N THR A 15 3.91 8.81 4.58
CA THR A 15 5.33 8.51 4.43
C THR A 15 5.95 9.43 3.39
N LEU A 16 5.83 9.13 2.09
CA LEU A 16 6.25 10.03 1.00
C LEU A 16 5.29 11.20 0.80
N ILE A 17 3.99 10.94 0.99
CA ILE A 17 2.91 11.90 0.80
C ILE A 17 2.53 12.46 2.16
N ARG A 18 2.56 13.80 2.28
CA ARG A 18 2.21 14.57 3.47
C ARG A 18 0.72 14.45 3.82
N SER A 19 0.34 14.96 4.98
CA SER A 19 -1.05 15.00 5.45
C SER A 19 -1.97 15.80 4.52
N ASP A 20 -1.45 16.84 3.86
CA ASP A 20 -2.14 17.66 2.86
C ASP A 20 -2.20 17.04 1.46
N LYS A 21 -1.77 15.78 1.33
CA LYS A 21 -1.71 15.00 0.08
C LYS A 21 -0.71 15.50 -0.95
N THR A 22 0.27 16.31 -0.56
CA THR A 22 1.36 16.75 -1.42
C THR A 22 2.59 15.85 -1.31
N LEU A 23 3.36 15.78 -2.39
CA LEU A 23 4.71 15.21 -2.43
C LEU A 23 5.70 16.37 -2.57
N SER A 24 6.53 16.59 -1.56
CA SER A 24 7.42 17.76 -1.54
C SER A 24 8.59 17.61 -2.52
N ASP A 25 9.06 18.73 -3.04
CA ASP A 25 10.23 18.78 -3.93
C ASP A 25 11.50 18.32 -3.22
N ASN A 26 11.61 18.54 -1.91
CA ASN A 26 12.73 18.07 -1.10
C ASN A 26 12.79 16.54 -1.02
N VAL A 27 11.64 15.87 -0.79
CA VAL A 27 11.55 14.40 -0.81
C VAL A 27 11.85 13.86 -2.21
N VAL A 28 11.33 14.50 -3.27
CA VAL A 28 11.63 14.12 -4.66
C VAL A 28 13.14 14.21 -4.95
N ALA A 29 13.78 15.32 -4.54
CA ALA A 29 15.21 15.51 -4.72
C ALA A 29 16.03 14.47 -3.94
N ALA A 30 15.64 14.16 -2.69
CA ALA A 30 16.32 13.17 -1.87
C ALA A 30 16.22 11.75 -2.48
N MET A 31 15.03 11.34 -2.94
CA MET A 31 14.82 10.06 -3.61
C MET A 31 15.67 9.94 -4.88
N ARG A 32 15.75 11.01 -5.67
CA ARG A 32 16.63 11.04 -6.87
C ARG A 32 18.11 10.93 -6.51
N ARG A 33 18.57 11.60 -5.44
CA ARG A 33 19.94 11.46 -4.95
C ARG A 33 20.25 10.02 -4.54
N LEU A 34 19.31 9.38 -3.81
CA LEU A 34 19.44 7.99 -3.37
C LEU A 34 19.54 7.03 -4.56
N SER A 35 18.70 7.22 -5.58
CA SER A 35 18.77 6.45 -6.84
C SER A 35 20.10 6.68 -7.58
N ALA A 36 20.56 7.93 -7.69
CA ALA A 36 21.84 8.27 -8.33
C ALA A 36 23.04 7.66 -7.58
N ALA A 37 22.93 7.43 -6.27
CA ALA A 37 23.92 6.74 -5.46
C ALA A 37 23.90 5.20 -5.64
N GLY A 38 23.00 4.67 -6.49
CA GLY A 38 22.94 3.26 -6.88
C GLY A 38 21.94 2.40 -6.09
N ALA A 39 21.09 2.98 -5.26
CA ALA A 39 19.99 2.24 -4.65
C ALA A 39 18.84 2.05 -5.63
N ALA A 40 18.29 0.84 -5.71
CA ALA A 40 16.99 0.61 -6.33
C ALA A 40 15.88 1.17 -5.43
N LEU A 41 14.86 1.77 -6.03
CA LEU A 41 13.73 2.35 -5.32
C LEU A 41 12.43 1.65 -5.73
N SER A 42 11.57 1.42 -4.77
CA SER A 42 10.24 0.86 -4.98
C SER A 42 9.22 1.52 -4.05
N LEU A 43 7.96 1.42 -4.43
CA LEU A 43 6.81 1.92 -3.66
C LEU A 43 5.89 0.75 -3.31
N ILE A 44 5.27 0.82 -2.15
CA ILE A 44 4.23 -0.13 -1.74
C ILE A 44 3.10 0.63 -1.03
N SER A 45 1.85 0.41 -1.44
CA SER A 45 0.72 1.14 -0.86
C SER A 45 -0.58 0.32 -0.92
N ALA A 46 -1.54 0.68 -0.06
CA ALA A 46 -2.92 0.19 -0.15
C ALA A 46 -3.68 0.73 -1.37
N ARG A 47 -3.15 1.74 -2.06
CA ARG A 47 -3.73 2.35 -3.26
C ARG A 47 -3.76 1.38 -4.44
N PRO A 48 -4.71 1.54 -5.40
CA PRO A 48 -4.65 0.88 -6.68
C PRO A 48 -3.47 1.39 -7.53
N PRO A 49 -3.12 0.70 -8.63
CA PRO A 49 -2.05 1.12 -9.53
C PRO A 49 -2.16 2.58 -9.99
N SER A 50 -3.34 3.04 -10.38
CA SER A 50 -3.60 4.42 -10.84
C SER A 50 -3.22 5.49 -9.79
N GLY A 51 -3.45 5.20 -8.51
CA GLY A 51 -3.08 6.10 -7.40
C GLY A 51 -1.59 6.13 -7.07
N MET A 52 -0.77 5.26 -7.68
CA MET A 52 0.67 5.15 -7.42
C MET A 52 1.54 5.61 -8.59
N LEU A 53 1.09 5.40 -9.83
CA LEU A 53 1.90 5.64 -11.04
C LEU A 53 2.33 7.10 -11.18
N TRP A 54 1.49 8.07 -10.82
CA TRP A 54 1.85 9.49 -10.85
C TRP A 54 2.99 9.83 -9.86
N VAL A 55 3.05 9.14 -8.70
CA VAL A 55 4.14 9.30 -7.73
C VAL A 55 5.42 8.72 -8.31
N ALA A 56 5.35 7.52 -8.88
CA ALA A 56 6.47 6.86 -9.53
C ALA A 56 7.05 7.75 -10.65
N GLU A 57 6.21 8.32 -11.50
CA GLU A 57 6.59 9.26 -12.56
C GLU A 57 7.28 10.51 -12.00
N ARG A 58 6.70 11.15 -10.97
CA ARG A 58 7.28 12.35 -10.36
C ARG A 58 8.64 12.08 -9.72
N LEU A 59 8.83 10.89 -9.14
CA LEU A 59 10.12 10.44 -8.59
C LEU A 59 11.12 10.03 -9.69
N GLY A 60 10.68 9.80 -10.91
CA GLY A 60 11.50 9.28 -12.02
C GLY A 60 11.83 7.80 -11.84
N LEU A 61 10.96 7.01 -11.22
CA LEU A 61 11.18 5.59 -10.98
C LEU A 61 10.97 4.79 -12.26
N ASN A 62 11.96 3.96 -12.59
CA ASN A 62 11.92 2.96 -13.65
C ASN A 62 12.09 1.59 -13.01
N GLY A 63 11.04 1.06 -12.39
CA GLY A 63 11.17 -0.16 -11.60
C GLY A 63 9.84 -0.85 -11.38
N ILE A 64 9.75 -1.48 -10.23
CA ILE A 64 8.62 -2.32 -9.83
C ILE A 64 7.99 -1.69 -8.59
N ILE A 65 6.67 -1.71 -8.52
CA ILE A 65 5.89 -1.18 -7.38
C ILE A 65 4.82 -2.17 -6.94
N GLY A 66 4.37 -2.06 -5.69
CA GLY A 66 3.36 -2.93 -5.09
C GLY A 66 2.08 -2.17 -4.75
N ALA A 67 1.02 -2.36 -5.53
CA ALA A 67 -0.32 -1.83 -5.26
C ALA A 67 -1.13 -2.79 -4.36
N PHE A 68 -2.21 -2.30 -3.76
CA PHE A 68 -3.07 -3.06 -2.85
C PHE A 68 -2.27 -3.79 -1.75
N ASN A 69 -1.34 -3.07 -1.08
CA ASN A 69 -0.42 -3.63 -0.08
C ASN A 69 0.47 -4.77 -0.62
N GLY A 70 0.80 -4.77 -1.90
CA GLY A 70 1.56 -5.84 -2.55
C GLY A 70 0.70 -6.97 -3.13
N GLY A 71 -0.62 -6.82 -3.14
CA GLY A 71 -1.55 -7.74 -3.83
C GLY A 71 -1.37 -7.71 -5.35
N THR A 72 -0.93 -6.59 -5.89
CA THR A 72 -0.55 -6.44 -7.30
C THR A 72 0.87 -5.89 -7.40
N ILE A 73 1.76 -6.65 -8.01
CA ILE A 73 3.13 -6.24 -8.33
C ILE A 73 3.16 -5.86 -9.81
N LEU A 74 3.60 -4.65 -10.11
CA LEU A 74 3.58 -4.12 -11.46
C LEU A 74 4.83 -3.26 -11.74
N ARG A 75 5.14 -3.08 -13.03
CA ARG A 75 6.14 -2.11 -13.46
C ARG A 75 5.56 -0.70 -13.50
N THR A 76 6.42 0.28 -13.49
CA THR A 76 6.01 1.70 -13.63
C THR A 76 5.45 2.05 -15.01
N ASP A 77 5.59 1.17 -16.01
CA ASP A 77 4.89 1.27 -17.30
C ASP A 77 3.45 0.74 -17.28
N GLY A 78 2.98 0.25 -16.11
CA GLY A 78 1.65 -0.31 -15.89
C GLY A 78 1.54 -1.82 -16.16
N SER A 79 2.59 -2.49 -16.66
CA SER A 79 2.56 -3.93 -16.91
C SER A 79 2.56 -4.72 -15.59
N ILE A 80 1.57 -5.61 -15.43
CA ILE A 80 1.40 -6.43 -14.23
C ILE A 80 2.35 -7.63 -14.30
N LEU A 81 3.13 -7.83 -13.24
CA LEU A 81 4.03 -8.98 -13.08
C LEU A 81 3.40 -10.10 -12.26
N GLN A 82 2.67 -9.73 -11.22
CA GLN A 82 2.02 -10.66 -10.30
C GLN A 82 0.75 -10.03 -9.75
N ARG A 83 -0.28 -10.86 -9.53
CA ARG A 83 -1.56 -10.41 -9.03
C ARG A 83 -2.17 -11.48 -8.14
N PHE A 84 -2.53 -11.11 -6.92
CA PHE A 84 -3.31 -11.94 -6.01
C PHE A 84 -4.73 -11.38 -5.93
N VAL A 85 -5.70 -12.15 -6.39
CA VAL A 85 -7.12 -11.78 -6.34
C VAL A 85 -7.79 -12.43 -5.14
N VAL A 86 -8.86 -11.81 -4.65
CA VAL A 86 -9.73 -12.44 -3.65
C VAL A 86 -10.24 -13.76 -4.22
N PRO A 87 -10.15 -14.89 -3.49
CA PRO A 87 -10.65 -16.16 -3.99
C PRO A 87 -12.11 -16.03 -4.45
N PRO A 88 -12.51 -16.58 -5.62
CA PRO A 88 -13.84 -16.36 -6.18
C PRO A 88 -14.99 -16.73 -5.23
N ALA A 89 -14.85 -17.82 -4.46
CA ALA A 89 -15.85 -18.20 -3.47
C ALA A 89 -15.97 -17.19 -2.33
N ALA A 90 -14.83 -16.65 -1.83
CA ALA A 90 -14.80 -15.62 -0.82
C ALA A 90 -15.39 -14.30 -1.36
N ALA A 91 -15.04 -13.92 -2.59
CA ALA A 91 -15.58 -12.74 -3.25
C ALA A 91 -17.11 -12.83 -3.42
N SER A 92 -17.62 -13.94 -3.93
CA SER A 92 -19.08 -14.19 -4.07
C SER A 92 -19.77 -14.09 -2.71
N HIS A 93 -19.22 -14.73 -1.68
CA HIS A 93 -19.78 -14.67 -0.33
C HIS A 93 -19.83 -13.21 0.21
N CYS A 94 -18.75 -12.46 0.05
CA CYS A 94 -18.71 -11.04 0.47
C CYS A 94 -19.75 -10.21 -0.26
N LEU A 95 -19.86 -10.37 -1.59
CA LEU A 95 -20.82 -9.62 -2.39
C LEU A 95 -22.26 -9.96 -2.03
N ASP A 96 -22.55 -11.24 -1.75
CA ASP A 96 -23.89 -11.68 -1.27
C ASP A 96 -24.26 -11.09 0.09
N VAL A 97 -23.29 -10.99 1.01
CA VAL A 97 -23.51 -10.39 2.34
C VAL A 97 -23.69 -8.88 2.20
N LEU A 98 -22.76 -8.21 1.52
CA LEU A 98 -22.75 -6.75 1.40
C LEU A 98 -23.92 -6.21 0.58
N GLY A 99 -24.35 -6.93 -0.48
CA GLY A 99 -25.46 -6.52 -1.34
C GLY A 99 -26.83 -6.49 -0.65
N ARG A 100 -26.95 -7.05 0.57
CA ARG A 100 -28.19 -7.03 1.40
C ARG A 100 -28.16 -5.94 2.47
N LEU A 101 -27.11 -5.15 2.53
CA LEU A 101 -26.87 -4.19 3.60
C LEU A 101 -26.82 -2.76 3.05
N PRO A 102 -27.11 -1.74 3.87
CA PRO A 102 -27.07 -0.35 3.46
C PRO A 102 -25.61 0.17 3.41
N VAL A 103 -24.80 -0.42 2.53
CA VAL A 103 -23.41 -0.02 2.28
C VAL A 103 -23.21 0.25 0.80
N THR A 104 -22.32 1.18 0.47
CA THR A 104 -21.79 1.31 -0.89
C THR A 104 -20.69 0.29 -1.09
N ILE A 105 -20.72 -0.44 -2.20
CA ILE A 105 -19.68 -1.41 -2.55
C ILE A 105 -18.80 -0.83 -3.64
N TRP A 106 -17.49 -0.83 -3.39
CA TRP A 106 -16.47 -0.55 -4.40
C TRP A 106 -15.69 -1.80 -4.72
N LEU A 107 -15.47 -2.05 -6.01
CA LEU A 107 -14.64 -3.15 -6.51
C LEU A 107 -13.48 -2.59 -7.31
N PHE A 108 -12.28 -3.06 -7.00
CA PHE A 108 -11.11 -2.86 -7.83
C PHE A 108 -10.78 -4.16 -8.56
N ARG A 109 -10.70 -4.10 -9.89
CA ARG A 109 -10.48 -5.26 -10.75
C ARG A 109 -9.63 -4.87 -11.95
N GLY A 110 -8.44 -5.47 -12.07
CA GLY A 110 -7.59 -5.26 -13.24
C GLY A 110 -7.18 -3.80 -13.48
N GLY A 111 -7.07 -3.02 -12.42
CA GLY A 111 -6.76 -1.59 -12.49
C GLY A 111 -7.97 -0.68 -12.65
N PHE A 112 -9.20 -1.21 -12.76
CA PHE A 112 -10.44 -0.42 -12.85
C PHE A 112 -11.19 -0.41 -11.52
N TRP A 113 -11.82 0.72 -11.23
CA TRP A 113 -12.68 0.91 -10.07
C TRP A 113 -14.15 0.92 -10.49
N HIS A 114 -14.96 0.06 -9.86
CA HIS A 114 -16.40 -0.05 -10.05
C HIS A 114 -17.10 0.27 -8.72
N ALA A 115 -18.26 0.94 -8.77
CA ALA A 115 -19.04 1.30 -7.59
C ALA A 115 -20.51 0.95 -7.77
N SER A 116 -21.17 0.49 -6.69
CA SER A 116 -22.63 0.25 -6.65
C SER A 116 -23.43 1.55 -6.54
N SER A 117 -22.79 2.64 -6.14
CA SER A 117 -23.36 3.99 -6.07
C SER A 117 -22.26 5.04 -6.26
N LEU A 118 -22.58 6.11 -6.98
CA LEU A 118 -21.72 7.30 -7.12
C LEU A 118 -22.07 8.41 -6.11
N ALA A 119 -23.17 8.24 -5.37
CA ALA A 119 -23.68 9.24 -4.43
C ALA A 119 -23.07 9.14 -3.02
N ASP A 120 -22.12 8.23 -2.81
CA ASP A 120 -21.44 8.07 -1.52
C ASP A 120 -20.57 9.29 -1.21
N PRO A 121 -20.65 9.89 0.01
CA PRO A 121 -19.92 11.10 0.36
C PRO A 121 -18.38 10.91 0.38
N HIS A 122 -17.88 9.66 0.45
CA HIS A 122 -16.47 9.36 0.43
C HIS A 122 -15.91 9.22 -1.00
N THR A 123 -16.76 9.10 -2.03
CA THR A 123 -16.36 8.95 -3.43
C THR A 123 -15.40 10.05 -3.92
N PRO A 124 -15.62 11.37 -3.66
CA PRO A 124 -14.69 12.42 -4.11
C PRO A 124 -13.29 12.28 -3.51
N ARG A 125 -13.19 11.85 -2.25
CA ARG A 125 -11.91 11.62 -1.58
C ARG A 125 -11.15 10.46 -2.23
N GLU A 126 -11.87 9.38 -2.55
CA GLU A 126 -11.25 8.21 -3.17
C GLU A 126 -10.84 8.49 -4.62
N ILE A 127 -11.60 9.29 -5.39
CA ILE A 127 -11.19 9.78 -6.72
C ILE A 127 -9.84 10.50 -6.62
N ALA A 128 -9.69 11.41 -5.65
CA ALA A 128 -8.43 12.13 -5.45
C ALA A 128 -7.27 11.19 -5.03
N SER A 129 -7.55 10.15 -4.25
CA SER A 129 -6.55 9.18 -3.79
C SER A 129 -6.13 8.21 -4.90
N THR A 130 -7.08 7.75 -5.71
CA THR A 130 -6.86 6.74 -6.74
C THR A 130 -6.51 7.34 -8.10
N ASN A 131 -6.72 8.65 -8.29
CA ASN A 131 -6.63 9.34 -9.57
C ASN A 131 -7.49 8.66 -10.65
N GLN A 132 -8.69 8.18 -10.25
CA GLN A 132 -9.60 7.43 -11.12
C GLN A 132 -11.05 7.68 -10.68
N GLU A 133 -11.96 7.84 -11.64
CA GLU A 133 -13.40 7.85 -11.41
C GLU A 133 -13.96 6.42 -11.45
N PRO A 134 -14.92 6.08 -10.58
CA PRO A 134 -15.56 4.76 -10.60
C PRO A 134 -16.57 4.64 -11.75
N ALA A 135 -16.63 3.45 -12.34
CA ALA A 135 -17.76 3.07 -13.18
C ALA A 135 -18.92 2.57 -12.33
N LEU A 136 -20.12 3.12 -12.55
CA LEU A 136 -21.34 2.62 -11.91
C LEU A 136 -21.68 1.24 -12.46
N VAL A 137 -21.98 0.28 -11.57
CA VAL A 137 -22.34 -1.09 -11.93
C VAL A 137 -23.48 -1.57 -11.04
N ASP A 138 -24.57 -2.04 -11.65
CA ASP A 138 -25.76 -2.55 -10.96
C ASP A 138 -25.55 -3.99 -10.46
N ASP A 139 -24.83 -4.84 -11.21
CA ASP A 139 -24.54 -6.23 -10.84
C ASP A 139 -23.06 -6.42 -10.51
N MET A 140 -22.76 -6.42 -9.22
CA MET A 140 -21.40 -6.68 -8.71
C MET A 140 -21.04 -8.17 -8.72
N ALA A 141 -22.03 -9.08 -8.72
CA ALA A 141 -21.77 -10.53 -8.63
C ALA A 141 -21.03 -11.07 -9.87
N GLY A 142 -21.25 -10.47 -11.04
CA GLY A 142 -20.56 -10.83 -12.27
C GLY A 142 -19.05 -10.60 -12.27
N PHE A 143 -18.49 -9.96 -11.22
CA PHE A 143 -17.05 -9.66 -11.11
C PHE A 143 -16.30 -10.61 -10.18
N ALA A 144 -16.97 -11.55 -9.51
CA ALA A 144 -16.41 -12.34 -8.40
C ALA A 144 -15.14 -13.13 -8.73
N ASP A 145 -14.85 -13.41 -9.99
CA ASP A 145 -13.74 -14.27 -10.43
C ASP A 145 -12.37 -13.59 -10.52
N SER A 146 -12.29 -12.27 -10.38
CA SER A 146 -11.00 -11.56 -10.58
C SER A 146 -10.89 -10.22 -9.84
N ILE A 147 -11.35 -10.14 -8.60
CA ILE A 147 -11.35 -8.93 -7.78
C ILE A 147 -10.01 -8.78 -7.05
N ASP A 148 -9.36 -7.62 -7.19
CA ASP A 148 -8.16 -7.25 -6.43
C ASP A 148 -8.50 -6.84 -5.00
N LYS A 149 -9.58 -6.02 -4.87
CA LYS A 149 -10.04 -5.47 -3.58
C LYS A 149 -11.54 -5.19 -3.64
N ILE A 150 -12.25 -5.55 -2.56
CA ILE A 150 -13.62 -5.12 -2.26
C ILE A 150 -13.53 -4.11 -1.13
N VAL A 151 -14.30 -3.02 -1.20
CA VAL A 151 -14.47 -2.07 -0.11
C VAL A 151 -15.96 -1.92 0.20
N ALA A 152 -16.36 -2.19 1.44
CA ALA A 152 -17.65 -1.75 1.92
C ALA A 152 -17.51 -0.37 2.56
N VAL A 153 -18.33 0.58 2.10
CA VAL A 153 -18.28 1.99 2.53
C VAL A 153 -19.58 2.33 3.26
N SER A 154 -19.45 2.88 4.48
CA SER A 154 -20.60 3.31 5.29
C SER A 154 -20.17 4.23 6.42
N ASP A 155 -20.99 5.20 6.78
CA ASP A 155 -20.83 5.99 8.01
C ASP A 155 -21.40 5.26 9.25
N ASP A 156 -22.05 4.10 9.08
CA ASP A 156 -22.38 3.21 10.19
C ASP A 156 -21.15 2.39 10.60
N PHE A 157 -20.32 3.00 11.44
CA PHE A 157 -19.08 2.38 11.93
C PHE A 157 -19.31 1.11 12.77
N ALA A 158 -20.48 1.00 13.42
CA ALA A 158 -20.85 -0.18 14.20
C ALA A 158 -21.18 -1.35 13.27
N LEU A 159 -21.91 -1.09 12.18
CA LEU A 159 -22.17 -2.07 11.13
C LEU A 159 -20.85 -2.59 10.52
N LEU A 160 -19.94 -1.69 10.14
CA LEU A 160 -18.65 -2.09 9.57
C LEU A 160 -17.80 -2.91 10.56
N ALA A 161 -17.87 -2.60 11.87
CA ALA A 161 -17.17 -3.38 12.90
C ALA A 161 -17.74 -4.80 13.05
N GLN A 162 -19.06 -4.94 12.98
CA GLN A 162 -19.73 -6.25 13.01
C GLN A 162 -19.40 -7.06 11.75
N LEU A 163 -19.42 -6.44 10.58
CA LEU A 163 -19.08 -7.07 9.32
C LEU A 163 -17.61 -7.54 9.30
N GLU A 164 -16.69 -6.71 9.80
CA GLU A 164 -15.28 -7.10 9.95
C GLU A 164 -15.16 -8.41 10.75
N ALA A 165 -15.74 -8.47 11.94
CA ALA A 165 -15.67 -9.65 12.79
C ALA A 165 -16.35 -10.88 12.14
N GLN A 166 -17.52 -10.70 11.52
CA GLN A 166 -18.26 -11.75 10.84
C GLN A 166 -17.47 -12.32 9.65
N LEU A 167 -16.96 -11.45 8.76
CA LEU A 167 -16.22 -11.87 7.57
C LEU A 167 -14.85 -12.46 7.93
N GLN A 168 -14.16 -11.94 8.95
CA GLN A 168 -12.93 -12.57 9.47
C GLN A 168 -13.19 -13.98 9.97
N GLN A 169 -14.29 -14.20 10.69
CA GLN A 169 -14.65 -15.54 11.17
C GLN A 169 -14.99 -16.49 10.02
N THR A 170 -15.71 -16.00 9.00
CA THR A 170 -16.19 -16.83 7.89
C THR A 170 -15.09 -17.15 6.89
N LEU A 171 -14.26 -16.17 6.54
CA LEU A 171 -13.21 -16.31 5.51
C LEU A 171 -11.89 -16.84 6.09
N GLY A 172 -11.66 -16.67 7.39
CA GLY A 172 -10.45 -17.16 8.05
C GLY A 172 -9.17 -16.68 7.36
N ALA A 173 -8.34 -17.64 6.94
CA ALA A 173 -7.07 -17.35 6.27
C ALA A 173 -7.18 -17.16 4.75
N GLU A 174 -8.39 -17.23 4.16
CA GLU A 174 -8.56 -17.13 2.70
C GLU A 174 -8.48 -15.68 2.20
N ALA A 175 -8.84 -14.70 3.04
CA ALA A 175 -8.80 -13.29 2.70
C ALA A 175 -8.43 -12.43 3.91
N ASN A 176 -7.83 -11.27 3.65
CA ASN A 176 -7.68 -10.23 4.66
C ASN A 176 -8.96 -9.40 4.70
N VAL A 177 -9.50 -9.19 5.90
CA VAL A 177 -10.66 -8.33 6.14
C VAL A 177 -10.26 -7.33 7.22
N ILE A 178 -10.14 -6.05 6.85
CA ILE A 178 -9.58 -5.02 7.75
C ILE A 178 -10.26 -3.68 7.51
N ARG A 179 -10.63 -2.99 8.59
CA ARG A 179 -11.03 -1.59 8.47
C ARG A 179 -9.80 -0.70 8.30
N SER A 180 -9.60 -0.20 7.09
CA SER A 180 -8.51 0.73 6.75
C SER A 180 -8.81 2.17 7.20
N GLN A 181 -10.09 2.51 7.30
CA GLN A 181 -10.62 3.76 7.84
C GLN A 181 -11.90 3.44 8.65
N PRO A 182 -12.38 4.33 9.52
CA PRO A 182 -13.63 4.09 10.23
C PRO A 182 -14.82 3.73 9.32
N TYR A 183 -14.83 4.30 8.11
CA TYR A 183 -15.87 4.20 7.09
C TYR A 183 -15.53 3.24 5.93
N TYR A 184 -14.37 2.56 5.93
CA TYR A 184 -13.93 1.59 4.92
C TYR A 184 -13.63 0.23 5.53
N LEU A 185 -14.30 -0.81 5.04
CA LEU A 185 -13.97 -2.21 5.30
C LEU A 185 -13.37 -2.81 4.02
N ASP A 186 -12.08 -3.07 4.03
CA ASP A 186 -11.31 -3.61 2.93
C ASP A 186 -11.25 -5.13 2.99
N ILE A 187 -11.55 -5.80 1.87
CA ILE A 187 -11.37 -7.24 1.69
C ILE A 187 -10.40 -7.45 0.52
N THR A 188 -9.30 -8.15 0.77
CA THR A 188 -8.25 -8.44 -0.21
C THR A 188 -7.79 -9.89 -0.09
N ALA A 189 -7.04 -10.38 -1.08
CA ALA A 189 -6.40 -11.69 -0.97
C ALA A 189 -5.51 -11.78 0.28
N ALA A 190 -5.38 -12.95 0.88
CA ALA A 190 -4.53 -13.17 2.06
C ALA A 190 -3.07 -12.75 1.85
N GLN A 191 -2.56 -12.90 0.63
CA GLN A 191 -1.21 -12.51 0.23
C GLN A 191 -1.05 -10.99 0.04
N ALA A 192 -2.15 -10.23 -0.05
CA ALA A 192 -2.14 -8.78 -0.18
C ALA A 192 -1.81 -8.12 1.16
N ASN A 193 -0.56 -8.23 1.59
CA ASN A 193 0.00 -7.55 2.75
C ASN A 193 1.44 -7.11 2.47
N LYS A 194 1.88 -6.03 3.12
CA LYS A 194 3.18 -5.41 2.84
C LYS A 194 4.38 -6.32 3.12
N GLY A 195 4.22 -7.34 3.97
CA GLY A 195 5.26 -8.33 4.22
C GLY A 195 5.48 -9.28 3.03
N HIS A 196 4.44 -9.75 2.37
CA HIS A 196 4.57 -10.47 1.10
C HIS A 196 5.00 -9.52 -0.03
N GLY A 197 4.44 -8.31 -0.05
CA GLY A 197 4.76 -7.31 -1.06
C GLY A 197 6.26 -6.96 -1.10
N ILE A 198 6.89 -6.66 0.05
CA ILE A 198 8.32 -6.33 0.08
C ILE A 198 9.19 -7.52 -0.38
N ALA A 199 8.78 -8.76 -0.06
CA ALA A 199 9.50 -9.93 -0.54
C ALA A 199 9.40 -10.10 -2.05
N ALA A 200 8.21 -9.92 -2.63
CA ALA A 200 8.01 -9.97 -4.07
C ALA A 200 8.78 -8.86 -4.81
N LEU A 201 8.81 -7.64 -4.23
CA LEU A 201 9.58 -6.52 -4.77
C LEU A 201 11.09 -6.78 -4.73
N ALA A 202 11.59 -7.32 -3.62
CA ALA A 202 13.00 -7.68 -3.45
C ALA A 202 13.43 -8.81 -4.41
N GLU A 203 12.60 -9.85 -4.54
CA GLU A 203 12.80 -10.96 -5.49
C GLU A 203 12.84 -10.44 -6.94
N ALA A 204 11.87 -9.63 -7.32
CA ALA A 204 11.79 -9.07 -8.68
C ALA A 204 12.95 -8.11 -8.99
N ALA A 205 13.53 -7.45 -7.97
CA ALA A 205 14.74 -6.63 -8.09
C ALA A 205 16.03 -7.46 -8.05
N GLY A 206 15.98 -8.76 -7.71
CA GLY A 206 17.18 -9.60 -7.50
C GLY A 206 18.02 -9.15 -6.31
N ILE A 207 17.38 -8.58 -5.26
CA ILE A 207 18.05 -8.06 -4.07
C ILE A 207 17.53 -8.80 -2.85
N PRO A 208 18.38 -9.34 -1.97
CA PRO A 208 17.91 -10.03 -0.78
C PRO A 208 17.26 -9.07 0.22
N LEU A 209 16.31 -9.57 1.01
CA LEU A 209 15.63 -8.80 2.04
C LEU A 209 16.60 -8.19 3.08
N THR A 210 17.71 -8.85 3.35
CA THR A 210 18.77 -8.34 4.24
C THR A 210 19.48 -7.09 3.72
N GLU A 211 19.37 -6.79 2.42
CA GLU A 211 19.90 -5.59 1.76
C GLU A 211 18.78 -4.62 1.35
N THR A 212 17.57 -4.82 1.88
CA THR A 212 16.37 -4.02 1.61
C THR A 212 16.02 -3.18 2.83
N ALA A 213 15.79 -1.89 2.63
CA ALA A 213 15.23 -1.00 3.65
C ALA A 213 13.73 -0.78 3.40
N ALA A 214 12.94 -0.70 4.47
CA ALA A 214 11.52 -0.38 4.47
C ALA A 214 11.27 0.94 5.19
N ILE A 215 10.43 1.83 4.63
CA ILE A 215 10.01 3.09 5.26
C ILE A 215 8.49 3.11 5.30
N GLY A 216 7.89 3.43 6.47
CA GLY A 216 6.45 3.46 6.64
C GLY A 216 6.00 4.15 7.92
N ASP A 217 4.68 4.29 8.12
CA ASP A 217 4.12 5.02 9.26
C ASP A 217 2.95 4.32 9.96
N GLN A 218 2.35 3.27 9.37
CA GLN A 218 1.14 2.64 9.89
C GLN A 218 1.33 1.16 10.27
N ARG A 219 0.32 0.60 10.95
CA ARG A 219 0.34 -0.81 11.39
C ARG A 219 0.46 -1.81 10.24
N ASN A 220 -0.04 -1.47 9.03
CA ASN A 220 0.12 -2.30 7.84
C ASN A 220 1.56 -2.35 7.31
N ASP A 221 2.48 -1.50 7.84
CA ASP A 221 3.91 -1.51 7.54
C ASP A 221 4.69 -2.51 8.41
N LEU A 222 4.16 -2.88 9.58
CA LEU A 222 4.83 -3.82 10.49
C LEU A 222 5.24 -5.13 9.81
N PRO A 223 4.41 -5.76 8.95
CA PRO A 223 4.83 -6.97 8.23
C PRO A 223 6.02 -6.77 7.29
N MET A 224 6.18 -5.58 6.66
CA MET A 224 7.38 -5.32 5.86
C MET A 224 8.59 -4.95 6.72
N PHE A 225 8.41 -4.26 7.84
CA PHE A 225 9.48 -3.99 8.80
C PHE A 225 10.10 -5.28 9.34
N ALA A 226 9.26 -6.26 9.70
CA ALA A 226 9.71 -7.55 10.21
C ALA A 226 10.54 -8.38 9.21
N ARG A 227 10.51 -8.05 7.92
CA ARG A 227 11.19 -8.79 6.85
C ARG A 227 12.37 -8.04 6.23
N ALA A 228 12.36 -6.72 6.31
CA ALA A 228 13.44 -5.88 5.80
C ALA A 228 14.72 -6.05 6.60
N GLY A 229 15.88 -5.83 5.97
CA GLY A 229 17.16 -5.75 6.65
C GLY A 229 17.36 -4.44 7.43
N LEU A 230 16.55 -3.42 7.13
CA LEU A 230 16.49 -2.16 7.85
C LEU A 230 15.07 -1.60 7.79
N SER A 231 14.52 -1.21 8.92
CA SER A 231 13.20 -0.60 9.02
C SER A 231 13.26 0.82 9.59
N ILE A 232 12.51 1.74 8.97
CA ILE A 232 12.47 3.15 9.36
C ILE A 232 11.02 3.57 9.52
N ALA A 233 10.62 3.95 10.72
CA ALA A 233 9.30 4.52 10.98
C ALA A 233 9.32 6.05 10.84
N MET A 234 8.21 6.63 10.36
CA MET A 234 8.01 8.07 10.36
C MET A 234 7.75 8.60 11.78
N GLY A 235 8.11 9.85 12.05
CA GLY A 235 8.03 10.45 13.38
C GLY A 235 6.61 10.55 13.94
N GLN A 236 5.60 10.74 13.09
CA GLN A 236 4.18 10.78 13.49
C GLN A 236 3.55 9.39 13.62
N ALA A 237 4.26 8.30 13.29
CA ALA A 237 3.72 6.96 13.37
C ALA A 237 3.25 6.60 14.80
N PRO A 238 2.23 5.75 14.97
CA PRO A 238 1.84 5.24 16.27
C PRO A 238 3.02 4.63 17.02
N GLU A 239 3.02 4.74 18.35
CA GLU A 239 4.12 4.27 19.21
C GLU A 239 4.52 2.81 18.92
N ALA A 240 3.54 1.92 18.74
CA ALA A 240 3.81 0.52 18.42
C ALA A 240 4.57 0.32 17.10
N VAL A 241 4.37 1.21 16.13
CA VAL A 241 5.08 1.19 14.83
C VAL A 241 6.50 1.71 15.00
N ARG A 242 6.68 2.82 15.75
CA ARG A 242 7.99 3.39 16.03
C ARG A 242 8.88 2.44 16.86
N LEU A 243 8.30 1.73 17.83
CA LEU A 243 9.03 0.75 18.64
C LEU A 243 9.42 -0.52 17.88
N ALA A 244 8.72 -0.85 16.79
CA ALA A 244 9.01 -2.01 15.95
C ALA A 244 10.06 -1.73 14.87
N ALA A 245 10.42 -0.47 14.63
CA ALA A 245 11.39 -0.07 13.63
C ALA A 245 12.81 0.04 14.21
N ASP A 246 13.84 -0.20 13.37
CA ASP A 246 15.25 -0.01 13.76
C ASP A 246 15.58 1.47 13.94
N HIS A 247 14.92 2.36 13.20
CA HIS A 247 15.10 3.80 13.26
C HIS A 247 13.77 4.53 13.19
N VAL A 248 13.74 5.73 13.77
CA VAL A 248 12.62 6.67 13.66
C VAL A 248 13.14 7.94 13.01
N SER A 249 12.47 8.38 11.95
CA SER A 249 12.78 9.63 11.25
C SER A 249 11.89 10.78 11.73
N LEU A 250 11.92 11.92 11.03
CA LEU A 250 10.98 13.02 11.23
C LEU A 250 9.58 12.63 10.69
N SER A 251 8.58 13.49 10.90
CA SER A 251 7.25 13.29 10.33
C SER A 251 7.25 13.49 8.80
N ALA A 252 6.22 12.96 8.13
CA ALA A 252 6.03 13.20 6.70
C ALA A 252 5.90 14.69 6.36
N ASP A 253 5.24 15.46 7.22
CA ASP A 253 5.05 16.91 7.05
C ASP A 253 6.37 17.71 7.23
N GLU A 254 7.36 17.11 7.91
CA GLU A 254 8.72 17.64 8.10
C GLU A 254 9.74 17.03 7.12
N ASP A 255 9.28 16.46 6.00
CA ASP A 255 10.14 15.78 5.00
C ASP A 255 10.94 14.59 5.58
N GLY A 256 10.34 13.82 6.47
CA GLY A 256 11.01 12.74 7.19
C GLY A 256 11.65 11.69 6.28
N VAL A 257 11.14 11.45 5.05
CA VAL A 257 11.80 10.55 4.10
C VAL A 257 13.11 11.15 3.61
N ALA A 258 13.17 12.46 3.33
CA ALA A 258 14.42 13.10 2.94
C ALA A 258 15.45 13.04 4.09
N HIS A 259 15.03 13.30 5.32
CA HIS A 259 15.85 13.13 6.51
C HIS A 259 16.36 11.67 6.66
N ALA A 260 15.48 10.67 6.51
CA ALA A 260 15.87 9.26 6.56
C ALA A 260 16.91 8.90 5.48
N ILE A 261 16.76 9.46 4.29
CA ILE A 261 17.72 9.25 3.20
C ILE A 261 19.08 9.82 3.58
N ASP A 262 19.13 11.08 3.99
CA ASP A 262 20.39 11.80 4.21
C ASP A 262 21.13 11.27 5.46
N GLU A 263 20.43 11.01 6.57
CA GLU A 263 21.03 10.65 7.87
C GLU A 263 21.17 9.12 8.07
N ILE A 264 20.29 8.31 7.47
CA ILE A 264 20.25 6.88 7.75
C ILE A 264 20.72 6.05 6.54
N LEU A 265 20.21 6.32 5.33
CA LEU A 265 20.42 5.47 4.16
C LEU A 265 21.72 5.78 3.42
N MET A 266 22.01 7.05 3.12
CA MET A 266 23.22 7.46 2.38
C MET A 266 24.54 7.00 3.05
N PRO A 267 24.71 7.08 4.39
CA PRO A 267 25.88 6.53 5.05
C PRO A 267 26.08 5.03 4.84
N ARG A 268 24.96 4.26 4.72
CA ARG A 268 24.98 2.80 4.53
C ARG A 268 25.26 2.38 3.09
N LEU A 269 24.97 3.24 2.12
CA LEU A 269 25.41 3.01 0.72
C LEU A 269 26.91 3.20 0.58
N ALA A 270 27.48 4.23 1.19
CA ALA A 270 28.90 4.55 1.12
C ALA A 270 29.79 3.51 1.82
N ALA A 271 29.31 2.84 2.87
CA ALA A 271 30.08 1.84 3.62
C ALA A 271 30.41 0.56 2.79
N GLY A 272 29.80 0.36 1.63
CA GLY A 272 30.02 -0.80 0.76
C GLY A 272 31.10 -0.60 -0.34
N VAL A 273 31.78 0.51 -0.35
CA VAL A 273 32.81 0.89 -1.38
C VAL A 273 34.24 0.79 -0.84
N ARG A 274 34.50 -0.01 0.18
CA ARG A 274 35.85 -0.30 0.68
C ARG A 274 36.28 -1.72 0.41
#